data_5973c5b39843bf80b0f639ad7fbbb622
#
_entry.id   5973c5b39843bf80b0f639ad7fbbb622
#
_cell.length_a   1.000
_cell.length_b   1.000
_cell.length_c   1.000
_cell.angle_alpha   90.00
_cell.angle_beta   90.00
_cell.angle_gamma   90.00
#
_symmetry.space_group_name_H-M   'P 1'
#
loop_
_entity.id
_entity.type
_entity.pdbx_description
1 polymer ?
#
loop_
_entity_poly.entity_id
_entity_poly.type
_entity_poly.pdbx_seq_one_letter_code
_entity_poly.pdbx_strand_id
1 'polypeptide(L)'
;MRRFEYGRIQSLSWDMDMLSLIAGIYRANGKEEVLLSQSPTVLESLVELAKVQSTEASNAIEGIVTTSTRLRQLVADKTTPRNRDEQEIMGYRDVLNIIHDSYDSITLSRNHILQLHKILYQYQFNARGGQLKSVQNYISATYPDGRTEVLFTPLAPYETAEALDQICTEYNRVVGNGEVEPLLAIPIFIHDFLCIHPFNDGNGRMSRLLTTLLLYRSGFMVGKYVSLEAKIAANKDMYYAALRESSDAWYDESSCPTAFIRYWLQMLLAAYHDFEDRSSLLVNSTSVIHQVQTAIDNHLGAFTKQHIREWCPNLSDSSIEGAVRTLVKNGIISRKGGGRSTYYVKV
;
A
#
# COMPACT_ATOMS: atom_id res chain seq x y z
N MET A 1 24.92 18.10 14.65
CA MET A 1 23.67 17.47 14.24
C MET A 1 23.31 17.95 12.83
N ARG A 2 22.89 17.05 11.91
CA ARG A 2 22.44 17.37 10.55
C ARG A 2 21.28 18.35 10.61
N ARG A 3 21.23 19.33 9.70
CA ARG A 3 20.07 20.20 9.47
C ARG A 3 19.18 19.58 8.41
N PHE A 4 17.88 19.60 8.65
CA PHE A 4 16.88 19.06 7.71
C PHE A 4 16.19 20.24 7.01
N GLU A 5 16.55 20.48 5.75
CA GLU A 5 16.03 21.60 4.94
C GLU A 5 15.48 21.04 3.61
N TYR A 6 14.22 20.61 3.59
CA TYR A 6 13.60 20.00 2.42
C TYR A 6 13.38 21.00 1.28
N GLY A 7 13.30 22.28 1.57
CA GLY A 7 13.22 23.34 0.55
C GLY A 7 14.41 23.37 -0.41
N ARG A 8 15.56 22.84 -0.04
CA ARG A 8 16.75 22.75 -0.92
C ARG A 8 16.50 21.93 -2.19
N ILE A 9 15.51 21.05 -2.20
CA ILE A 9 15.15 20.26 -3.38
C ILE A 9 14.74 21.12 -4.58
N GLN A 10 14.28 22.35 -4.33
CA GLN A 10 13.93 23.32 -5.38
C GLN A 10 15.14 23.77 -6.20
N SER A 11 16.34 23.73 -5.62
CA SER A 11 17.58 24.12 -6.30
C SER A 11 18.21 22.98 -7.11
N LEU A 12 17.65 21.77 -7.07
CA LEU A 12 18.15 20.63 -7.81
C LEU A 12 17.67 20.65 -9.27
N SER A 13 18.52 20.22 -10.18
CA SER A 13 18.11 19.95 -11.56
C SER A 13 17.40 18.59 -11.62
N TRP A 14 16.16 18.60 -12.05
CA TRP A 14 15.37 17.39 -12.26
C TRP A 14 15.49 16.93 -13.71
N ASP A 15 15.76 15.64 -13.94
CA ASP A 15 15.76 15.10 -15.28
C ASP A 15 14.34 14.86 -15.82
N MET A 16 14.23 14.70 -17.14
CA MET A 16 12.95 14.47 -17.81
C MET A 16 12.24 13.20 -17.37
N ASP A 17 13.01 12.19 -16.93
CA ASP A 17 12.45 10.92 -16.48
C ASP A 17 11.68 11.11 -15.17
N MET A 18 12.24 11.85 -14.21
CA MET A 18 11.57 12.14 -12.94
C MET A 18 10.32 13.00 -13.13
N LEU A 19 10.39 14.00 -14.01
CA LEU A 19 9.22 14.81 -14.37
C LEU A 19 8.13 13.94 -15.02
N SER A 20 8.50 13.00 -15.89
CA SER A 20 7.59 12.06 -16.52
C SER A 20 6.93 11.11 -15.52
N LEU A 21 7.68 10.63 -14.51
CA LEU A 21 7.14 9.80 -13.42
C LEU A 21 6.09 10.57 -12.61
N ILE A 22 6.40 11.80 -12.19
CA ILE A 22 5.47 12.64 -11.42
C ILE A 22 4.20 12.92 -12.24
N ALA A 23 4.33 13.34 -13.50
CA ALA A 23 3.19 13.58 -14.39
C ALA A 23 2.36 12.31 -14.62
N GLY A 24 3.02 11.14 -14.73
CA GLY A 24 2.38 9.83 -14.84
C GLY A 24 1.55 9.49 -13.61
N ILE A 25 2.08 9.71 -12.40
CA ILE A 25 1.40 9.46 -11.13
C ILE A 25 0.16 10.35 -11.01
N TYR A 26 0.27 11.66 -11.27
CA TYR A 26 -0.89 12.57 -11.20
C TYR A 26 -2.00 12.21 -12.18
N ARG A 27 -1.62 11.80 -13.41
CA ARG A 27 -2.59 11.34 -14.41
C ARG A 27 -3.32 10.08 -13.94
N ALA A 28 -2.59 9.14 -13.36
CA ALA A 28 -3.16 7.90 -12.85
C ALA A 28 -4.03 8.13 -11.61
N ASN A 29 -3.62 9.03 -10.70
CA ASN A 29 -4.43 9.45 -9.55
C ASN A 29 -5.76 10.07 -9.97
N GLY A 30 -5.77 10.94 -10.98
CA GLY A 30 -7.01 11.51 -11.52
C GLY A 30 -7.96 10.45 -12.11
N LYS A 31 -7.42 9.40 -12.74
CA LYS A 31 -8.23 8.26 -13.20
C LYS A 31 -8.78 7.42 -12.04
N GLU A 32 -7.98 7.21 -10.98
CA GLU A 32 -8.40 6.51 -9.77
C GLU A 32 -9.63 7.20 -9.17
N GLU A 33 -9.61 8.52 -8.99
CA GLU A 33 -10.73 9.30 -8.45
C GLU A 33 -12.03 9.10 -9.26
N VAL A 34 -11.94 9.08 -10.59
CA VAL A 34 -13.08 8.82 -11.47
C VAL A 34 -13.63 7.40 -11.26
N LEU A 35 -12.75 6.39 -11.21
CA LEU A 35 -13.16 5.00 -11.00
C LEU A 35 -13.81 4.79 -9.63
N LEU A 36 -13.28 5.43 -8.58
CA LEU A 36 -13.83 5.38 -7.23
C LEU A 36 -15.25 5.95 -7.16
N SER A 37 -15.52 7.02 -7.90
CA SER A 37 -16.85 7.64 -7.96
C SER A 37 -17.88 6.78 -8.69
N GLN A 38 -17.46 5.99 -9.66
CA GLN A 38 -18.34 5.20 -10.54
C GLN A 38 -18.64 3.78 -10.03
N SER A 39 -17.74 3.17 -9.25
CA SER A 39 -17.84 1.75 -8.89
C SER A 39 -17.33 1.46 -7.46
N PRO A 40 -17.89 2.08 -6.41
CA PRO A 40 -17.37 1.95 -5.04
C PRO A 40 -17.39 0.51 -4.50
N THR A 41 -18.45 -0.25 -4.74
CA THR A 41 -18.61 -1.63 -4.23
C THR A 41 -17.67 -2.64 -4.88
N VAL A 42 -17.27 -2.40 -6.14
CA VAL A 42 -16.34 -3.28 -6.85
C VAL A 42 -14.94 -3.19 -6.24
N LEU A 43 -14.59 -2.04 -5.72
CA LEU A 43 -13.26 -1.77 -5.18
C LEU A 43 -13.06 -2.25 -3.74
N GLU A 44 -14.14 -2.54 -3.01
CA GLU A 44 -14.05 -3.09 -1.63
C GLU A 44 -13.26 -4.41 -1.58
N SER A 45 -13.42 -5.27 -2.59
CA SER A 45 -12.67 -6.53 -2.67
C SER A 45 -11.16 -6.32 -2.85
N LEU A 46 -10.76 -5.23 -3.53
CA LEU A 46 -9.35 -4.86 -3.67
C LEU A 46 -8.76 -4.37 -2.35
N VAL A 47 -9.53 -3.64 -1.54
CA VAL A 47 -9.09 -3.16 -0.21
C VAL A 47 -8.71 -4.33 0.68
N GLU A 48 -9.59 -5.32 0.82
CA GLU A 48 -9.31 -6.49 1.66
C GLU A 48 -8.11 -7.30 1.16
N LEU A 49 -7.97 -7.46 -0.16
CA LEU A 49 -6.82 -8.12 -0.76
C LEU A 49 -5.53 -7.34 -0.50
N ALA A 50 -5.55 -6.03 -0.69
CA ALA A 50 -4.39 -5.16 -0.46
C ALA A 50 -3.95 -5.20 1.01
N LYS A 51 -4.88 -5.16 1.98
CA LYS A 51 -4.57 -5.30 3.41
C LYS A 51 -3.82 -6.59 3.74
N VAL A 52 -4.30 -7.72 3.19
CA VAL A 52 -3.62 -9.02 3.38
C VAL A 52 -2.23 -8.99 2.77
N GLN A 53 -2.09 -8.51 1.52
CA GLN A 53 -0.81 -8.45 0.82
C GLN A 53 0.17 -7.48 1.49
N SER A 54 -0.28 -6.32 1.95
CA SER A 54 0.54 -5.33 2.67
C SER A 54 1.06 -5.89 3.98
N THR A 55 0.18 -6.52 4.76
CA THR A 55 0.55 -7.15 6.02
C THR A 55 1.54 -8.28 5.81
N GLU A 56 1.34 -9.15 4.80
CA GLU A 56 2.25 -10.23 4.45
C GLU A 56 3.62 -9.70 4.03
N ALA A 57 3.63 -8.86 3.00
CA ALA A 57 4.87 -8.40 2.37
C ALA A 57 5.73 -7.57 3.31
N SER A 58 5.14 -6.63 4.06
CA SER A 58 5.89 -5.79 4.98
C SER A 58 6.58 -6.60 6.08
N ASN A 59 5.92 -7.63 6.61
CA ASN A 59 6.50 -8.50 7.62
C ASN A 59 7.54 -9.47 7.02
N ALA A 60 7.26 -10.02 5.84
CA ALA A 60 8.19 -10.93 5.14
C ALA A 60 9.51 -10.24 4.74
N ILE A 61 9.51 -8.93 4.42
CA ILE A 61 10.73 -8.14 4.19
C ILE A 61 11.67 -8.22 5.40
N GLU A 62 11.11 -8.23 6.61
CA GLU A 62 11.85 -8.32 7.90
C GLU A 62 12.07 -9.79 8.36
N GLY A 63 11.69 -10.79 7.54
CA GLY A 63 11.83 -12.21 7.89
C GLY A 63 10.74 -12.74 8.81
N ILE A 64 9.67 -11.98 9.07
CA ILE A 64 8.52 -12.36 9.91
C ILE A 64 7.49 -13.04 9.02
N VAL A 65 7.22 -14.32 9.26
CA VAL A 65 6.37 -15.13 8.38
C VAL A 65 5.38 -16.01 9.12
N THR A 66 4.27 -16.31 8.49
CA THR A 66 3.30 -17.35 8.90
C THR A 66 2.70 -18.01 7.67
N THR A 67 1.89 -19.05 7.85
CA THR A 67 1.20 -19.68 6.71
C THR A 67 0.11 -18.77 6.13
N SER A 68 -0.12 -18.85 4.82
CA SER A 68 -1.13 -18.01 4.14
C SER A 68 -2.54 -18.17 4.74
N THR A 69 -2.90 -19.36 5.24
CA THR A 69 -4.18 -19.58 5.92
C THR A 69 -4.24 -18.81 7.25
N ARG A 70 -3.18 -18.88 8.06
CA ARG A 70 -3.09 -18.17 9.33
C ARG A 70 -3.09 -16.68 9.12
N LEU A 71 -2.30 -16.19 8.15
CA LEU A 71 -2.25 -14.78 7.80
C LEU A 71 -3.65 -14.21 7.52
N ARG A 72 -4.42 -14.86 6.64
CA ARG A 72 -5.79 -14.41 6.31
C ARG A 72 -6.70 -14.41 7.53
N GLN A 73 -6.58 -15.39 8.42
CA GLN A 73 -7.35 -15.43 9.66
C GLN A 73 -6.97 -14.32 10.62
N LEU A 74 -5.65 -14.01 10.75
CA LEU A 74 -5.14 -12.94 11.58
C LEU A 74 -5.57 -11.55 11.05
N VAL A 75 -5.45 -11.33 9.73
CA VAL A 75 -5.86 -10.06 9.11
C VAL A 75 -7.37 -9.86 9.23
N ALA A 76 -8.17 -10.91 9.09
CA ALA A 76 -9.63 -10.87 9.26
C ALA A 76 -10.10 -10.87 10.72
N ASP A 77 -9.20 -10.80 11.69
CA ASP A 77 -9.48 -10.86 13.14
C ASP A 77 -10.29 -12.09 13.60
N LYS A 78 -10.07 -13.23 12.92
CA LYS A 78 -10.78 -14.49 13.19
C LYS A 78 -10.01 -15.45 14.08
N THR A 79 -8.85 -15.04 14.59
CA THR A 79 -7.98 -15.88 15.42
C THR A 79 -7.01 -15.05 16.24
N THR A 80 -6.45 -15.65 17.30
CA THR A 80 -5.41 -15.04 18.14
C THR A 80 -4.01 -15.49 17.71
N PRO A 81 -2.97 -14.68 17.96
CA PRO A 81 -1.59 -15.00 17.60
C PRO A 81 -1.05 -16.14 18.47
N ARG A 82 -0.26 -17.04 17.88
CA ARG A 82 0.33 -18.23 18.56
C ARG A 82 1.79 -18.06 18.94
N ASN A 83 2.49 -17.17 18.24
CA ASN A 83 3.92 -16.93 18.41
C ASN A 83 4.25 -15.45 18.19
N ARG A 84 5.53 -15.10 18.32
CA ARG A 84 6.04 -13.75 18.17
C ARG A 84 5.75 -13.20 16.77
N ASP A 85 6.00 -13.96 15.72
CA ASP A 85 5.79 -13.52 14.34
C ASP A 85 4.32 -13.15 14.09
N GLU A 86 3.38 -13.98 14.54
CA GLU A 86 1.96 -13.69 14.42
C GLU A 86 1.52 -12.47 15.26
N GLN A 87 2.17 -12.22 16.43
CA GLN A 87 1.95 -11.01 17.21
C GLN A 87 2.40 -9.75 16.46
N GLU A 88 3.54 -9.81 15.77
CA GLU A 88 4.06 -8.71 14.96
C GLU A 88 3.19 -8.45 13.71
N ILE A 89 2.70 -9.52 13.07
CA ILE A 89 1.76 -9.44 11.96
C ILE A 89 0.46 -8.74 12.40
N MET A 90 -0.09 -9.09 13.56
CA MET A 90 -1.30 -8.45 14.09
C MET A 90 -1.07 -6.97 14.41
N GLY A 91 0.05 -6.64 15.01
CA GLY A 91 0.40 -5.24 15.29
C GLY A 91 0.50 -4.40 14.02
N TYR A 92 1.12 -4.94 12.98
CA TYR A 92 1.19 -4.26 11.67
C TYR A 92 -0.20 -4.05 11.06
N ARG A 93 -1.05 -5.10 11.05
CA ARG A 93 -2.45 -5.02 10.60
C ARG A 93 -3.21 -3.89 11.30
N ASP A 94 -3.08 -3.79 12.62
CA ASP A 94 -3.82 -2.82 13.41
C ASP A 94 -3.40 -1.39 13.08
N VAL A 95 -2.10 -1.13 12.93
CA VAL A 95 -1.61 0.18 12.50
C VAL A 95 -2.09 0.51 11.09
N LEU A 96 -2.04 -0.46 10.17
CA LEU A 96 -2.52 -0.27 8.79
C LEU A 96 -4.02 0.06 8.77
N ASN A 97 -4.85 -0.64 9.56
CA ASN A 97 -6.27 -0.35 9.68
C ASN A 97 -6.52 1.07 10.22
N ILE A 98 -5.79 1.49 11.26
CA ILE A 98 -5.90 2.86 11.81
C ILE A 98 -5.55 3.90 10.73
N ILE A 99 -4.52 3.66 9.93
CA ILE A 99 -4.16 4.55 8.82
C ILE A 99 -5.28 4.57 7.78
N HIS A 100 -5.82 3.41 7.37
CA HIS A 100 -6.89 3.33 6.39
C HIS A 100 -8.16 4.07 6.82
N ASP A 101 -8.48 4.03 8.11
CA ASP A 101 -9.74 4.55 8.65
C ASP A 101 -9.63 6.01 9.14
N SER A 102 -8.42 6.49 9.49
CA SER A 102 -8.26 7.75 10.23
C SER A 102 -7.06 8.60 9.81
N TYR A 103 -6.49 8.40 8.61
CA TYR A 103 -5.29 9.09 8.13
C TYR A 103 -5.41 10.63 8.17
N ASP A 104 -6.59 11.18 7.94
CA ASP A 104 -6.89 12.61 7.97
C ASP A 104 -6.73 13.23 9.37
N SER A 105 -7.01 12.45 10.41
CA SER A 105 -6.90 12.85 11.82
C SER A 105 -5.49 12.64 12.40
N ILE A 106 -4.61 11.92 11.70
CA ILE A 106 -3.25 11.64 12.17
C ILE A 106 -2.28 12.68 11.62
N THR A 107 -1.93 13.69 12.41
CA THR A 107 -0.88 14.65 12.04
C THR A 107 0.50 14.02 12.16
N LEU A 108 1.41 14.35 11.22
CA LEU A 108 2.79 13.90 11.29
C LEU A 108 3.51 14.59 12.45
N SER A 109 3.82 13.83 13.49
CA SER A 109 4.54 14.29 14.66
C SER A 109 5.26 13.13 15.34
N ARG A 110 6.32 13.43 16.10
CA ARG A 110 7.00 12.42 16.92
C ARG A 110 6.00 11.64 17.78
N ASN A 111 5.08 12.31 18.45
CA ASN A 111 4.12 11.67 19.34
C ASN A 111 3.23 10.66 18.62
N HIS A 112 2.68 10.99 17.44
CA HIS A 112 1.89 10.05 16.66
C HIS A 112 2.74 8.88 16.13
N ILE A 113 3.99 9.14 15.71
CA ILE A 113 4.92 8.07 15.30
C ILE A 113 5.17 7.10 16.48
N LEU A 114 5.38 7.62 17.70
CA LEU A 114 5.54 6.79 18.89
C LEU A 114 4.27 6.00 19.24
N GLN A 115 3.09 6.60 19.08
CA GLN A 115 1.82 5.91 19.30
C GLN A 115 1.60 4.78 18.27
N LEU A 116 1.84 5.02 16.99
CA LEU A 116 1.75 3.98 15.96
C LEU A 116 2.75 2.85 16.22
N HIS A 117 3.98 3.17 16.61
CA HIS A 117 4.97 2.17 17.00
C HIS A 117 4.56 1.40 18.27
N LYS A 118 3.89 2.04 19.22
CA LYS A 118 3.34 1.34 20.39
C LYS A 118 2.28 0.32 20.01
N ILE A 119 1.40 0.65 19.05
CA ILE A 119 0.37 -0.26 18.53
C ILE A 119 1.01 -1.40 17.74
N LEU A 120 2.04 -1.14 16.95
CA LEU A 120 2.80 -2.16 16.21
C LEU A 120 3.30 -3.30 17.12
N TYR A 121 3.60 -2.99 18.38
CA TYR A 121 4.13 -3.94 19.36
C TYR A 121 3.15 -4.31 20.49
N GLN A 122 1.87 -3.92 20.40
CA GLN A 122 0.91 -4.08 21.52
C GLN A 122 0.63 -5.53 21.94
N TYR A 123 0.85 -6.49 21.05
CA TYR A 123 0.67 -7.92 21.33
C TYR A 123 1.88 -8.59 21.96
N GLN A 124 3.01 -7.90 22.05
CA GLN A 124 4.24 -8.43 22.65
C GLN A 124 4.38 -7.98 24.10
N PHE A 125 4.39 -8.93 25.02
CA PHE A 125 4.36 -8.67 26.48
C PHE A 125 5.53 -7.83 27.00
N ASN A 126 6.73 -7.95 26.41
CA ASN A 126 7.95 -7.25 26.86
C ASN A 126 8.49 -6.25 25.81
N ALA A 127 7.71 -5.91 24.80
CA ALA A 127 8.20 -5.02 23.77
C ALA A 127 8.23 -3.56 24.23
N ARG A 128 9.29 -2.85 23.88
CA ARG A 128 9.42 -1.40 24.11
C ARG A 128 8.72 -0.61 23.01
N GLY A 129 7.47 -0.96 22.70
CA GLY A 129 6.66 -0.23 21.75
C GLY A 129 6.47 1.23 22.17
N GLY A 130 6.64 2.16 21.22
CA GLY A 130 6.51 3.59 21.47
C GLY A 130 7.68 4.25 22.20
N GLN A 131 8.83 3.58 22.31
CA GLN A 131 10.04 4.14 22.94
C GLN A 131 11.14 4.30 21.90
N LEU A 132 11.81 5.46 21.95
CA LEU A 132 13.01 5.68 21.15
C LEU A 132 14.15 4.77 21.61
N LYS A 133 15.10 4.51 20.72
CA LYS A 133 16.29 3.73 21.03
C LYS A 133 17.10 4.37 22.15
N SER A 134 17.63 3.54 23.04
CA SER A 134 18.51 3.95 24.14
C SER A 134 19.95 3.49 23.93
N VAL A 135 20.19 2.64 22.95
CA VAL A 135 21.51 2.13 22.56
C VAL A 135 21.74 2.37 21.08
N GLN A 136 23.01 2.47 20.68
CA GLN A 136 23.35 2.64 19.26
C GLN A 136 22.95 1.39 18.49
N ASN A 137 22.23 1.57 17.41
CA ASN A 137 21.89 0.54 16.44
C ASN A 137 22.70 0.73 15.16
N TYR A 138 22.78 -0.33 14.36
CA TYR A 138 23.53 -0.36 13.11
C TYR A 138 22.67 -1.03 12.03
N ILE A 139 22.72 -0.50 10.81
CA ILE A 139 22.15 -1.17 9.65
C ILE A 139 23.26 -2.01 9.05
N SER A 140 23.09 -3.34 9.07
CA SER A 140 24.13 -4.29 8.69
C SER A 140 23.61 -5.30 7.65
N ALA A 141 24.51 -5.77 6.79
CA ALA A 141 24.28 -6.94 5.94
C ALA A 141 25.04 -8.15 6.52
N THR A 142 24.36 -9.31 6.52
CA THR A 142 25.01 -10.60 6.82
C THR A 142 25.09 -11.40 5.52
N TYR A 143 26.29 -11.76 5.14
CA TYR A 143 26.56 -12.52 3.93
C TYR A 143 26.46 -14.04 4.16
N PRO A 144 26.31 -14.86 3.09
CA PRO A 144 26.21 -16.32 3.21
C PRO A 144 27.43 -16.99 3.90
N ASP A 145 28.57 -16.32 3.90
CA ASP A 145 29.80 -16.76 4.58
C ASP A 145 29.81 -16.46 6.09
N GLY A 146 28.72 -15.88 6.61
CA GLY A 146 28.57 -15.48 8.03
C GLY A 146 29.20 -14.15 8.40
N ARG A 147 29.89 -13.47 7.44
CA ARG A 147 30.46 -12.14 7.66
C ARG A 147 29.34 -11.10 7.76
N THR A 148 29.44 -10.24 8.77
CA THR A 148 28.54 -9.08 8.97
C THR A 148 29.30 -7.79 8.67
N GLU A 149 28.73 -6.95 7.81
CA GLU A 149 29.27 -5.63 7.45
C GLU A 149 28.27 -4.55 7.87
N VAL A 150 28.75 -3.51 8.55
CA VAL A 150 27.92 -2.33 8.87
C VAL A 150 27.82 -1.48 7.59
N LEU A 151 26.61 -1.38 7.07
CA LEU A 151 26.32 -0.60 5.85
C LEU A 151 26.06 0.86 6.16
N PHE A 152 25.46 1.16 7.32
CA PHE A 152 25.16 2.52 7.74
C PHE A 152 25.09 2.60 9.27
N THR A 153 25.60 3.68 9.84
CA THR A 153 25.49 3.99 11.28
C THR A 153 24.47 5.11 11.45
N PRO A 154 23.26 4.83 11.98
CA PRO A 154 22.24 5.84 12.26
C PRO A 154 22.67 6.85 13.33
N LEU A 155 21.88 7.94 13.48
CA LEU A 155 22.11 8.93 14.55
C LEU A 155 22.22 8.29 15.93
N ALA A 156 22.99 8.93 16.78
CA ALA A 156 23.14 8.51 18.18
C ALA A 156 21.80 8.63 18.93
N PRO A 157 21.59 7.81 19.98
CA PRO A 157 20.33 7.83 20.73
C PRO A 157 19.95 9.21 21.28
N TYR A 158 20.92 9.97 21.76
CA TYR A 158 20.67 11.31 22.33
C TYR A 158 20.25 12.37 21.30
N GLU A 159 20.53 12.18 20.00
CA GLU A 159 20.13 13.07 18.92
C GLU A 159 18.76 12.70 18.31
N THR A 160 18.31 11.45 18.54
CA THR A 160 17.18 10.84 17.85
C THR A 160 15.86 11.59 18.06
N ALA A 161 15.57 12.03 19.30
CA ALA A 161 14.32 12.70 19.62
C ALA A 161 14.19 14.06 18.89
N GLU A 162 15.27 14.84 18.92
CA GLU A 162 15.31 16.16 18.27
C GLU A 162 15.28 16.04 16.76
N ALA A 163 16.03 15.11 16.18
CA ALA A 163 16.04 14.87 14.74
C ALA A 163 14.65 14.45 14.23
N LEU A 164 13.94 13.57 14.96
CA LEU A 164 12.59 13.15 14.60
C LEU A 164 11.59 14.31 14.66
N ASP A 165 11.71 15.22 15.65
CA ASP A 165 10.89 16.44 15.70
C ASP A 165 11.20 17.38 14.51
N GLN A 166 12.49 17.54 14.17
CA GLN A 166 12.92 18.39 13.08
C GLN A 166 12.39 17.93 11.73
N ILE A 167 12.52 16.62 11.40
CA ILE A 167 12.00 16.10 10.11
C ILE A 167 10.47 16.20 10.02
N CYS A 168 9.75 15.96 11.12
CA CYS A 168 8.29 16.13 11.15
C CYS A 168 7.89 17.60 10.92
N THR A 169 8.55 18.52 11.60
CA THR A 169 8.29 19.96 11.49
C THR A 169 8.59 20.46 10.09
N GLU A 170 9.74 20.08 9.54
CA GLU A 170 10.16 20.51 8.21
C GLU A 170 9.27 19.97 7.10
N TYR A 171 8.90 18.67 7.16
CA TYR A 171 7.93 18.08 6.24
C TYR A 171 6.60 18.84 6.26
N ASN A 172 6.02 19.03 7.45
CA ASN A 172 4.74 19.73 7.58
C ASN A 172 4.83 21.18 7.07
N ARG A 173 5.95 21.86 7.29
CA ARG A 173 6.19 23.23 6.84
C ARG A 173 6.21 23.29 5.30
N VAL A 174 7.06 22.50 4.65
CA VAL A 174 7.26 22.61 3.20
C VAL A 174 6.05 22.14 2.40
N VAL A 175 5.37 21.08 2.86
CA VAL A 175 4.16 20.58 2.21
C VAL A 175 2.97 21.50 2.50
N GLY A 176 2.81 21.94 3.75
CA GLY A 176 1.73 22.84 4.15
C GLY A 176 1.77 24.20 3.48
N ASN A 177 2.96 24.71 3.17
CA ASN A 177 3.16 25.98 2.43
C ASN A 177 3.16 25.80 0.90
N GLY A 178 3.09 24.56 0.40
CA GLY A 178 3.24 24.29 -1.04
C GLY A 178 4.64 24.56 -1.59
N GLU A 179 5.67 24.57 -0.73
CA GLU A 179 7.06 24.82 -1.15
C GLU A 179 7.67 23.59 -1.83
N VAL A 180 7.31 22.41 -1.40
CA VAL A 180 7.79 21.14 -1.97
C VAL A 180 6.62 20.24 -2.29
N GLU A 181 6.65 19.67 -3.48
CA GLU A 181 5.70 18.69 -3.97
C GLU A 181 5.66 17.44 -3.07
N PRO A 182 4.49 16.98 -2.59
CA PRO A 182 4.39 15.81 -1.71
C PRO A 182 5.08 14.55 -2.25
N LEU A 183 5.00 14.30 -3.56
CA LEU A 183 5.67 13.16 -4.20
C LEU A 183 7.21 13.20 -4.08
N LEU A 184 7.77 14.36 -3.77
CA LEU A 184 9.21 14.54 -3.50
C LEU A 184 9.49 14.61 -2.00
N ALA A 185 8.63 15.29 -1.23
CA ALA A 185 8.81 15.44 0.21
C ALA A 185 8.67 14.11 0.97
N ILE A 186 7.73 13.25 0.56
CA ILE A 186 7.49 11.94 1.20
C ILE A 186 8.74 11.06 1.17
N PRO A 187 9.35 10.74 0.02
CA PRO A 187 10.55 9.88 0.00
C PRO A 187 11.74 10.52 0.73
N ILE A 188 11.89 11.84 0.75
CA ILE A 188 12.93 12.50 1.55
C ILE A 188 12.71 12.23 3.04
N PHE A 189 11.47 12.47 3.52
CA PHE A 189 11.11 12.20 4.91
C PHE A 189 11.32 10.73 5.29
N ILE A 190 10.90 9.80 4.45
CA ILE A 190 11.07 8.36 4.69
C ILE A 190 12.54 7.97 4.73
N HIS A 191 13.36 8.52 3.83
CA HIS A 191 14.79 8.28 3.82
C HIS A 191 15.46 8.81 5.11
N ASP A 192 15.16 10.05 5.51
CA ASP A 192 15.67 10.62 6.75
C ASP A 192 15.20 9.82 7.97
N PHE A 193 13.95 9.39 8.02
CA PHE A 193 13.44 8.51 9.08
C PHE A 193 14.24 7.21 9.18
N LEU A 194 14.56 6.58 8.03
CA LEU A 194 15.38 5.36 8.00
C LEU A 194 16.84 5.61 8.40
N CYS A 195 17.41 6.76 8.08
CA CYS A 195 18.76 7.13 8.49
C CYS A 195 18.85 7.54 9.99
N ILE A 196 17.82 8.18 10.52
CA ILE A 196 17.71 8.43 11.98
C ILE A 196 17.54 7.11 12.72
N HIS A 197 16.75 6.18 12.17
CA HIS A 197 16.48 4.84 12.70
C HIS A 197 16.06 4.88 14.18
N PRO A 198 14.91 5.53 14.48
CA PRO A 198 14.60 5.98 15.84
C PRO A 198 14.29 4.87 16.84
N PHE A 199 13.99 3.66 16.39
CA PHE A 199 13.60 2.55 17.26
C PHE A 199 14.68 1.46 17.30
N ASN A 200 14.64 0.63 18.35
CA ASN A 200 15.52 -0.55 18.41
C ASN A 200 15.12 -1.61 17.37
N ASP A 201 13.83 -1.70 17.03
CA ASP A 201 13.26 -2.62 16.05
C ASP A 201 12.01 -1.99 15.41
N GLY A 202 11.58 -2.49 14.22
CA GLY A 202 10.36 -2.05 13.54
C GLY A 202 10.52 -0.79 12.69
N ASN A 203 11.71 -0.23 12.50
CA ASN A 203 11.91 0.98 11.70
C ASN A 203 11.49 0.78 10.23
N GLY A 204 11.80 -0.37 9.62
CA GLY A 204 11.40 -0.68 8.25
C GLY A 204 9.87 -0.77 8.11
N ARG A 205 9.19 -1.46 9.02
CA ARG A 205 7.72 -1.54 9.03
C ARG A 205 7.07 -0.17 9.24
N MET A 206 7.60 0.60 10.19
CA MET A 206 7.13 1.98 10.44
C MET A 206 7.34 2.88 9.23
N SER A 207 8.48 2.81 8.52
CA SER A 207 8.71 3.62 7.32
C SER A 207 7.69 3.32 6.22
N ARG A 208 7.30 2.05 6.02
CA ARG A 208 6.28 1.66 5.04
C ARG A 208 4.89 2.13 5.47
N LEU A 209 4.52 1.99 6.74
CA LEU A 209 3.26 2.52 7.27
C LEU A 209 3.19 4.05 7.18
N LEU A 210 4.28 4.76 7.49
CA LEU A 210 4.37 6.21 7.32
C LEU A 210 4.28 6.63 5.86
N THR A 211 4.84 5.85 4.92
CA THR A 211 4.66 6.07 3.49
C THR A 211 3.17 6.07 3.11
N THR A 212 2.44 5.05 3.54
CA THR A 212 0.99 4.95 3.30
C THR A 212 0.22 6.12 3.92
N LEU A 213 0.51 6.47 5.17
CA LEU A 213 -0.09 7.61 5.86
C LEU A 213 0.12 8.92 5.10
N LEU A 214 1.36 9.22 4.70
CA LEU A 214 1.71 10.47 4.05
C LEU A 214 1.13 10.57 2.63
N LEU A 215 1.10 9.46 1.89
CA LEU A 215 0.42 9.38 0.60
C LEU A 215 -1.08 9.72 0.73
N TYR A 216 -1.79 9.08 1.68
CA TYR A 216 -3.22 9.32 1.87
C TYR A 216 -3.50 10.77 2.28
N ARG A 217 -2.71 11.34 3.17
CA ARG A 217 -2.82 12.75 3.56
C ARG A 217 -2.56 13.72 2.40
N SER A 218 -1.84 13.27 1.38
CA SER A 218 -1.55 14.04 0.17
C SER A 218 -2.51 13.74 -1.00
N GLY A 219 -3.56 12.93 -0.77
CA GLY A 219 -4.58 12.60 -1.78
C GLY A 219 -4.24 11.43 -2.70
N PHE A 220 -3.17 10.68 -2.43
CA PHE A 220 -2.78 9.50 -3.22
C PHE A 220 -3.25 8.22 -2.54
N MET A 221 -4.41 7.68 -2.96
CA MET A 221 -5.09 6.59 -2.27
C MET A 221 -4.76 5.20 -2.80
N VAL A 222 -3.93 5.06 -3.83
CA VAL A 222 -3.62 3.77 -4.49
C VAL A 222 -3.18 2.67 -3.53
N GLY A 223 -2.46 3.00 -2.45
CA GLY A 223 -2.06 2.06 -1.39
C GLY A 223 -3.22 1.39 -0.66
N LYS A 224 -4.45 1.91 -0.80
CA LYS A 224 -5.67 1.29 -0.26
C LYS A 224 -6.11 0.07 -1.08
N TYR A 225 -5.79 0.05 -2.37
CA TYR A 225 -6.26 -0.93 -3.35
C TYR A 225 -5.16 -1.85 -3.87
N VAL A 226 -3.90 -1.42 -3.77
CA VAL A 226 -2.70 -2.17 -4.21
C VAL A 226 -1.65 -2.09 -3.12
N SER A 227 -1.09 -3.22 -2.72
CA SER A 227 -0.02 -3.25 -1.73
C SER A 227 1.27 -2.65 -2.27
N LEU A 228 1.69 -1.52 -1.70
CA LEU A 228 3.00 -0.91 -1.97
C LEU A 228 4.14 -1.79 -1.44
N GLU A 229 3.92 -2.44 -0.30
CA GLU A 229 4.89 -3.35 0.32
C GLU A 229 5.15 -4.58 -0.53
N ALA A 230 4.14 -5.10 -1.23
CA ALA A 230 4.31 -6.19 -2.17
C ALA A 230 5.15 -5.77 -3.39
N LYS A 231 5.01 -4.51 -3.86
CA LYS A 231 5.88 -3.95 -4.91
C LYS A 231 7.34 -3.83 -4.44
N ILE A 232 7.55 -3.39 -3.20
CA ILE A 232 8.88 -3.32 -2.59
C ILE A 232 9.46 -4.73 -2.43
N ALA A 233 8.70 -5.69 -1.92
CA ALA A 233 9.15 -7.07 -1.71
C ALA A 233 9.55 -7.76 -3.03
N ALA A 234 8.81 -7.50 -4.12
CA ALA A 234 9.12 -8.04 -5.44
C ALA A 234 10.42 -7.48 -6.04
N ASN A 235 10.88 -6.30 -5.60
CA ASN A 235 12.09 -5.62 -6.06
C ASN A 235 13.01 -5.23 -4.90
N LYS A 236 13.12 -6.12 -3.90
CA LYS A 236 13.82 -5.87 -2.63
C LYS A 236 15.26 -5.40 -2.83
N ASP A 237 15.99 -5.99 -3.77
CA ASP A 237 17.39 -5.64 -4.05
C ASP A 237 17.51 -4.21 -4.58
N MET A 238 16.62 -3.78 -5.47
CA MET A 238 16.59 -2.41 -5.99
C MET A 238 16.24 -1.39 -4.89
N TYR A 239 15.32 -1.75 -4.00
CA TYR A 239 14.96 -0.92 -2.84
C TYR A 239 16.17 -0.66 -1.94
N TYR A 240 16.88 -1.71 -1.56
CA TYR A 240 18.07 -1.57 -0.71
C TYR A 240 19.23 -0.92 -1.42
N ALA A 241 19.42 -1.15 -2.72
CA ALA A 241 20.45 -0.46 -3.53
C ALA A 241 20.20 1.05 -3.56
N ALA A 242 18.95 1.47 -3.82
CA ALA A 242 18.57 2.88 -3.83
C ALA A 242 18.72 3.55 -2.45
N LEU A 243 18.36 2.87 -1.37
CA LEU A 243 18.60 3.34 0.00
C LEU A 243 20.11 3.49 0.28
N ARG A 244 20.90 2.48 -0.03
CA ARG A 244 22.35 2.49 0.19
C ARG A 244 23.00 3.66 -0.53
N GLU A 245 22.76 3.80 -1.84
CA GLU A 245 23.30 4.89 -2.64
C GLU A 245 22.93 6.27 -2.07
N SER A 246 21.70 6.43 -1.62
CA SER A 246 21.21 7.67 -1.03
C SER A 246 21.76 7.94 0.37
N SER A 247 22.14 6.90 1.12
CA SER A 247 22.62 7.03 2.50
C SER A 247 24.13 7.29 2.59
N ASP A 248 24.92 7.01 1.55
CA ASP A 248 26.38 7.15 1.57
C ASP A 248 26.86 8.57 1.95
N ALA A 249 26.14 9.60 1.50
CA ALA A 249 26.43 10.99 1.80
C ALA A 249 25.41 11.64 2.76
N TRP A 250 24.67 10.84 3.53
CA TRP A 250 23.57 11.39 4.34
C TRP A 250 24.03 12.39 5.41
N TYR A 251 25.22 12.22 5.96
CA TYR A 251 25.81 13.16 6.92
C TYR A 251 26.32 14.45 6.26
N ASP A 252 26.44 14.49 4.94
CA ASP A 252 26.68 15.71 4.18
C ASP A 252 25.36 16.46 3.99
N GLU A 253 25.23 17.65 4.57
CA GLU A 253 24.02 18.47 4.51
C GLU A 253 23.62 18.87 3.07
N SER A 254 24.53 18.80 2.11
CA SER A 254 24.26 19.12 0.70
C SER A 254 23.64 17.93 -0.07
N SER A 255 23.68 16.72 0.48
CA SER A 255 23.18 15.51 -0.20
C SER A 255 21.67 15.48 -0.32
N CYS A 256 21.18 14.93 -1.45
CA CYS A 256 19.78 14.64 -1.69
C CYS A 256 19.59 13.17 -2.03
N PRO A 257 18.60 12.46 -1.51
CA PRO A 257 18.36 11.04 -1.75
C PRO A 257 17.74 10.77 -3.14
N THR A 258 18.34 11.28 -4.22
CA THR A 258 17.79 11.25 -5.58
C THR A 258 17.56 9.82 -6.07
N ALA A 259 18.45 8.88 -5.78
CA ALA A 259 18.29 7.48 -6.17
C ALA A 259 17.06 6.85 -5.48
N PHE A 260 16.87 7.13 -4.19
CA PHE A 260 15.70 6.65 -3.45
C PHE A 260 14.40 7.32 -3.92
N ILE A 261 14.41 8.63 -4.20
CA ILE A 261 13.26 9.34 -4.76
C ILE A 261 12.84 8.72 -6.10
N ARG A 262 13.80 8.46 -7.01
CA ARG A 262 13.53 7.84 -8.31
C ARG A 262 12.92 6.45 -8.16
N TYR A 263 13.51 5.59 -7.35
CA TYR A 263 12.98 4.27 -7.05
C TYR A 263 11.54 4.35 -6.52
N TRP A 264 11.30 5.25 -5.57
CA TRP A 264 10.02 5.43 -4.92
C TRP A 264 8.93 5.88 -5.90
N LEU A 265 9.22 6.85 -6.78
CA LEU A 265 8.30 7.28 -7.84
C LEU A 265 8.00 6.16 -8.83
N GLN A 266 8.99 5.38 -9.24
CA GLN A 266 8.79 4.23 -10.12
C GLN A 266 7.89 3.16 -9.47
N MET A 267 8.13 2.85 -8.21
CA MET A 267 7.32 1.91 -7.43
C MET A 267 5.86 2.39 -7.32
N LEU A 268 5.65 3.67 -7.03
CA LEU A 268 4.32 4.25 -6.91
C LEU A 268 3.58 4.24 -8.25
N LEU A 269 4.23 4.63 -9.34
CA LEU A 269 3.63 4.57 -10.69
C LEU A 269 3.28 3.12 -11.08
N ALA A 270 4.13 2.14 -10.76
CA ALA A 270 3.85 0.73 -10.99
C ALA A 270 2.65 0.23 -10.16
N ALA A 271 2.40 0.79 -8.97
CA ALA A 271 1.21 0.49 -8.19
C ALA A 271 -0.06 1.06 -8.84
N TYR A 272 0.00 2.26 -9.41
CA TYR A 272 -1.12 2.83 -10.16
C TYR A 272 -1.45 2.03 -11.43
N HIS A 273 -0.45 1.57 -12.18
CA HIS A 273 -0.70 0.71 -13.35
C HIS A 273 -1.38 -0.62 -12.94
N ASP A 274 -0.91 -1.24 -11.84
CA ASP A 274 -1.54 -2.46 -11.31
C ASP A 274 -3.00 -2.21 -10.85
N PHE A 275 -3.28 -1.03 -10.29
CA PHE A 275 -4.65 -0.62 -9.95
C PHE A 275 -5.52 -0.46 -11.20
N GLU A 276 -5.04 0.23 -12.25
CA GLU A 276 -5.76 0.40 -13.51
C GLU A 276 -6.08 -0.96 -14.14
N ASP A 277 -5.13 -1.89 -14.18
CA ASP A 277 -5.32 -3.23 -14.73
C ASP A 277 -6.37 -4.03 -13.96
N ARG A 278 -6.25 -4.08 -12.64
CA ARG A 278 -7.19 -4.83 -11.77
C ARG A 278 -8.59 -4.23 -11.80
N SER A 279 -8.71 -2.91 -11.72
CA SER A 279 -10.00 -2.22 -11.74
C SER A 279 -10.72 -2.37 -13.08
N SER A 280 -9.99 -2.30 -14.19
CA SER A 280 -10.55 -2.49 -15.53
C SER A 280 -11.12 -3.91 -15.72
N LEU A 281 -10.44 -4.94 -15.21
CA LEU A 281 -10.95 -6.31 -15.23
C LEU A 281 -12.24 -6.47 -14.42
N LEU A 282 -12.31 -5.84 -13.25
CA LEU A 282 -13.48 -5.89 -12.37
C LEU A 282 -14.67 -5.13 -12.97
N VAL A 283 -14.43 -3.92 -13.49
CA VAL A 283 -15.48 -3.10 -14.12
C VAL A 283 -16.02 -3.79 -15.37
N ASN A 284 -15.16 -4.39 -16.21
CA ASN A 284 -15.60 -5.14 -17.39
C ASN A 284 -16.45 -6.35 -17.02
N SER A 285 -16.10 -7.09 -15.96
CA SER A 285 -16.89 -8.23 -15.49
C SER A 285 -18.25 -7.79 -14.94
N THR A 286 -18.30 -6.68 -14.21
CA THR A 286 -19.54 -6.09 -13.69
C THR A 286 -20.41 -5.53 -14.81
N SER A 287 -19.79 -4.91 -15.83
CA SER A 287 -20.48 -4.42 -17.02
C SER A 287 -21.20 -5.55 -17.78
N VAL A 288 -20.55 -6.71 -17.96
CA VAL A 288 -21.16 -7.90 -18.60
C VAL A 288 -22.35 -8.43 -17.79
N ILE A 289 -22.21 -8.56 -16.48
CA ILE A 289 -23.29 -8.99 -15.60
C ILE A 289 -24.45 -8.01 -15.65
N HIS A 290 -24.17 -6.72 -15.58
CA HIS A 290 -25.17 -5.66 -15.65
C HIS A 290 -25.90 -5.64 -17.01
N GLN A 291 -25.18 -5.80 -18.14
CA GLN A 291 -25.79 -5.89 -19.46
C GLN A 291 -26.75 -7.08 -19.55
N VAL A 292 -26.30 -8.27 -19.11
CA VAL A 292 -27.15 -9.48 -19.07
C VAL A 292 -28.34 -9.29 -18.15
N GLN A 293 -28.17 -8.70 -16.97
CA GLN A 293 -29.26 -8.43 -16.04
C GLN A 293 -30.27 -7.45 -16.63
N THR A 294 -29.82 -6.33 -17.19
CA THR A 294 -30.69 -5.34 -17.85
C THR A 294 -31.48 -5.97 -18.99
N ALA A 295 -30.82 -6.81 -19.82
CA ALA A 295 -31.51 -7.54 -20.89
C ALA A 295 -32.59 -8.49 -20.34
N ILE A 296 -32.31 -9.19 -19.25
CA ILE A 296 -33.28 -10.04 -18.54
C ILE A 296 -34.42 -9.20 -17.95
N ASP A 297 -34.14 -8.05 -17.34
CA ASP A 297 -35.12 -7.18 -16.67
C ASP A 297 -36.11 -6.57 -17.66
N ASN A 298 -35.69 -6.33 -18.89
CA ASN A 298 -36.51 -5.82 -19.98
C ASN A 298 -37.46 -6.88 -20.62
N HIS A 299 -37.32 -8.15 -20.23
CA HIS A 299 -38.12 -9.24 -20.79
C HIS A 299 -39.01 -9.88 -19.72
N LEU A 300 -40.22 -10.26 -20.13
CA LEU A 300 -41.19 -10.94 -19.24
C LEU A 300 -41.16 -12.45 -19.53
N GLY A 301 -41.29 -13.23 -18.44
CA GLY A 301 -41.43 -14.68 -18.53
C GLY A 301 -40.11 -15.46 -18.42
N ALA A 302 -40.16 -16.72 -18.82
CA ALA A 302 -39.01 -17.62 -18.81
C ALA A 302 -38.12 -17.39 -20.02
N PHE A 303 -36.81 -17.52 -19.83
CA PHE A 303 -35.81 -17.33 -20.90
C PHE A 303 -34.72 -18.41 -20.87
N THR A 304 -33.99 -18.54 -21.97
CA THR A 304 -32.88 -19.46 -22.15
C THR A 304 -31.58 -18.67 -22.35
N LYS A 305 -30.42 -19.35 -22.29
CA LYS A 305 -29.15 -18.73 -22.66
C LYS A 305 -29.13 -18.25 -24.11
N GLN A 306 -29.90 -18.93 -25.02
CA GLN A 306 -30.00 -18.51 -26.39
C GLN A 306 -30.72 -17.18 -26.51
N HIS A 307 -31.79 -16.95 -25.76
CA HIS A 307 -32.46 -15.66 -25.70
C HIS A 307 -31.50 -14.56 -25.25
N ILE A 308 -30.66 -14.82 -24.24
CA ILE A 308 -29.67 -13.84 -23.75
C ILE A 308 -28.65 -13.51 -24.86
N ARG A 309 -28.23 -14.48 -25.69
CA ARG A 309 -27.35 -14.23 -26.85
C ARG A 309 -28.00 -13.32 -27.86
N GLU A 310 -29.28 -13.53 -28.13
CA GLU A 310 -30.05 -12.69 -29.05
C GLU A 310 -30.22 -11.26 -28.52
N TRP A 311 -30.37 -11.12 -27.18
CA TRP A 311 -30.50 -9.82 -26.53
C TRP A 311 -29.17 -9.09 -26.35
N CYS A 312 -28.06 -9.83 -26.24
CA CYS A 312 -26.70 -9.31 -26.00
C CYS A 312 -25.72 -9.84 -27.09
N PRO A 313 -25.88 -9.49 -28.37
CA PRO A 313 -25.11 -10.07 -29.48
C PRO A 313 -23.61 -9.69 -29.47
N ASN A 314 -23.24 -8.67 -28.67
CA ASN A 314 -21.88 -8.20 -28.48
C ASN A 314 -21.10 -9.00 -27.44
N LEU A 315 -21.76 -9.90 -26.67
CA LEU A 315 -21.11 -10.70 -25.62
C LEU A 315 -20.74 -12.10 -26.15
N SER A 316 -19.57 -12.60 -25.70
CA SER A 316 -19.17 -13.97 -25.97
C SER A 316 -20.00 -14.97 -25.16
N ASP A 317 -20.11 -16.22 -25.65
CA ASP A 317 -20.78 -17.30 -24.94
C ASP A 317 -20.24 -17.53 -23.52
N SER A 318 -18.93 -17.49 -23.37
CA SER A 318 -18.26 -17.64 -22.08
C SER A 318 -18.62 -16.51 -21.11
N SER A 319 -18.73 -15.28 -21.61
CA SER A 319 -19.16 -14.10 -20.84
C SER A 319 -20.59 -14.24 -20.37
N ILE A 320 -21.50 -14.64 -21.24
CA ILE A 320 -22.92 -14.90 -20.91
C ILE A 320 -23.04 -16.01 -19.86
N GLU A 321 -22.30 -17.12 -20.03
CA GLU A 321 -22.32 -18.22 -19.08
C GLU A 321 -21.80 -17.81 -17.69
N GLY A 322 -20.75 -17.02 -17.64
CA GLY A 322 -20.22 -16.44 -16.40
C GLY A 322 -21.24 -15.55 -15.70
N ALA A 323 -21.86 -14.63 -16.44
CA ALA A 323 -22.89 -13.74 -15.92
C ALA A 323 -24.13 -14.49 -15.40
N VAL A 324 -24.66 -15.44 -16.18
CA VAL A 324 -25.81 -16.27 -15.75
C VAL A 324 -25.49 -17.07 -14.48
N ARG A 325 -24.30 -17.64 -14.38
CA ARG A 325 -23.87 -18.36 -13.17
C ARG A 325 -23.84 -17.44 -11.96
N THR A 326 -23.35 -16.22 -12.10
CA THR A 326 -23.31 -15.23 -11.04
C THR A 326 -24.70 -14.78 -10.62
N LEU A 327 -25.59 -14.48 -11.58
CA LEU A 327 -26.97 -14.09 -11.31
C LEU A 327 -27.78 -15.20 -10.60
N VAL A 328 -27.55 -16.46 -10.95
CA VAL A 328 -28.12 -17.62 -10.22
C VAL A 328 -27.57 -17.71 -8.82
N LYS A 329 -26.26 -17.56 -8.62
CA LYS A 329 -25.60 -17.59 -7.31
C LYS A 329 -26.12 -16.48 -6.38
N ASN A 330 -26.38 -15.30 -6.94
CA ASN A 330 -26.90 -14.15 -6.20
C ASN A 330 -28.43 -14.20 -5.97
N GLY A 331 -29.11 -15.25 -6.45
CA GLY A 331 -30.56 -15.39 -6.26
C GLY A 331 -31.44 -14.45 -7.10
N ILE A 332 -30.87 -13.76 -8.08
CA ILE A 332 -31.58 -12.82 -8.97
C ILE A 332 -32.42 -13.59 -10.00
N ILE A 333 -31.89 -14.72 -10.48
CA ILE A 333 -32.59 -15.63 -11.37
C ILE A 333 -32.52 -17.07 -10.84
N SER A 334 -33.55 -17.86 -11.12
CA SER A 334 -33.61 -19.28 -10.75
C SER A 334 -33.53 -20.18 -11.99
N ARG A 335 -32.67 -21.21 -11.94
CA ARG A 335 -32.55 -22.22 -12.99
C ARG A 335 -33.65 -23.26 -12.83
N LYS A 336 -34.35 -23.58 -13.92
CA LYS A 336 -35.39 -24.61 -14.03
C LYS A 336 -35.07 -25.58 -15.16
N GLY A 337 -35.65 -26.76 -15.10
CA GLY A 337 -35.41 -27.81 -16.09
C GLY A 337 -34.03 -28.45 -16.01
N GLY A 338 -33.66 -29.30 -16.99
CA GLY A 338 -32.38 -29.97 -17.07
C GLY A 338 -31.96 -30.28 -18.51
N GLY A 339 -30.67 -30.45 -18.75
CA GLY A 339 -30.11 -30.72 -20.07
C GLY A 339 -30.52 -29.69 -21.13
N ARG A 340 -31.06 -30.14 -22.26
CA ARG A 340 -31.50 -29.29 -23.38
C ARG A 340 -32.73 -28.45 -23.07
N SER A 341 -33.52 -28.77 -22.05
CA SER A 341 -34.73 -28.03 -21.61
C SER A 341 -34.45 -27.06 -20.46
N THR A 342 -33.20 -26.67 -20.22
CA THR A 342 -32.82 -25.69 -19.20
C THR A 342 -33.33 -24.29 -19.57
N TYR A 343 -34.09 -23.67 -18.65
CA TYR A 343 -34.53 -22.28 -18.74
C TYR A 343 -34.36 -21.57 -17.40
N TYR A 344 -34.50 -20.25 -17.38
CA TYR A 344 -34.34 -19.41 -16.22
C TYR A 344 -35.58 -18.53 -16.03
N VAL A 345 -35.87 -18.19 -14.78
CA VAL A 345 -36.93 -17.25 -14.40
C VAL A 345 -36.38 -16.24 -13.39
N LYS A 346 -36.91 -15.03 -13.38
CA LYS A 346 -36.63 -14.03 -12.35
C LYS A 346 -37.16 -14.56 -11.01
N VAL A 347 -36.48 -14.24 -9.93
CA VAL A 347 -36.89 -14.56 -8.55
C VAL A 347 -37.61 -13.39 -7.94
#